data_b829ac4f0843a351395eeff388f2660d
#
_entry.id   b829ac4f0843a351395eeff388f2660d
#
_cell.length_a   1.000
_cell.length_b   1.000
_cell.length_c   1.000
_cell.angle_alpha   90.00
_cell.angle_beta   90.00
_cell.angle_gamma   90.00
#
_symmetry.space_group_name_H-M   'P 1'
#
loop_
_entity.id
_entity.type
_entity.pdbx_description
1 polymer ?
#
loop_
_entity_poly.entity_id
_entity_poly.type
_entity_poly.pdbx_seq_one_letter_code
_entity_poly.pdbx_strand_id
1 'polypeptide(L)'
;MAKTVRRAGRKMTPISVDNHGASQAGFTLLELLVVLTIILITIGLVIPNLNTLDNSTFNAQVRNAVASLTYTRRIAIVEASPRTVAFFALDPESSDYDELREQADAKNLDASWSSELLKLRYQGDPNQPDEEVEHIDITFFPQGGSTGGVLNFAMDDRTAMIRIDPITGRIATAFNGEEPDKEF
;
A
#
# COMPACT_ATOMS: atom_id res chain seq x y z
N MET A 1 91.10 37.53 36.72
CA MET A 1 89.89 38.24 36.27
C MET A 1 88.74 37.24 36.12
N ALA A 2 87.90 37.17 37.16
CA ALA A 2 86.76 36.22 37.14
C ALA A 2 85.46 36.98 36.78
N LYS A 3 84.75 36.59 35.77
CA LYS A 3 83.51 37.20 35.34
C LYS A 3 82.32 36.36 35.82
N THR A 4 81.62 36.88 36.80
CA THR A 4 80.42 36.27 37.42
C THR A 4 79.25 36.37 36.45
N VAL A 5 78.68 35.27 36.08
CA VAL A 5 77.43 35.24 35.30
C VAL A 5 76.26 35.08 36.27
N ARG A 6 75.40 36.08 36.31
CA ARG A 6 74.12 36.07 37.08
C ARG A 6 73.10 35.24 36.31
N ARG A 7 72.57 34.19 36.93
CA ARG A 7 71.46 33.31 36.42
C ARG A 7 70.15 33.91 36.82
N ALA A 8 69.37 34.46 35.88
CA ALA A 8 68.04 34.95 36.10
C ALA A 8 67.05 33.80 36.36
N GLY A 9 66.44 33.81 37.57
CA GLY A 9 65.41 32.90 37.95
C GLY A 9 64.10 33.21 37.22
N ARG A 10 63.58 32.22 36.39
CA ARG A 10 62.28 32.32 35.80
C ARG A 10 61.18 31.93 36.80
N LYS A 11 60.35 32.89 37.16
CA LYS A 11 59.15 32.64 37.96
C LYS A 11 58.15 31.89 37.13
N MET A 12 57.82 30.64 37.49
CA MET A 12 56.66 29.93 36.99
C MET A 12 55.41 30.44 37.71
N THR A 13 54.47 31.01 36.94
CA THR A 13 53.13 31.28 37.38
C THR A 13 52.30 29.97 37.34
N PRO A 14 51.58 29.63 38.41
CA PRO A 14 50.68 28.47 38.37
C PRO A 14 49.50 28.75 37.44
N ILE A 15 49.25 27.84 36.50
CA ILE A 15 48.03 27.85 35.67
C ILE A 15 46.88 27.36 36.55
N SER A 16 45.97 28.24 36.91
CA SER A 16 44.67 27.84 37.48
C SER A 16 43.88 27.11 36.40
N VAL A 17 43.70 25.82 36.57
CA VAL A 17 42.73 25.04 35.78
C VAL A 17 41.37 25.30 36.42
N ASP A 18 40.60 26.23 35.83
CA ASP A 18 39.17 26.37 36.15
C ASP A 18 38.45 25.13 35.70
N ASN A 19 38.19 24.25 36.64
CA ASN A 19 37.37 23.07 36.44
C ASN A 19 35.90 23.56 36.45
N HIS A 20 35.42 23.99 35.28
CA HIS A 20 33.98 24.19 35.04
C HIS A 20 33.31 22.83 35.15
N GLY A 21 32.91 22.48 36.36
CA GLY A 21 32.05 21.36 36.62
C GLY A 21 30.77 21.52 35.80
N ALA A 22 30.67 20.82 34.67
CA ALA A 22 29.42 20.65 33.95
C ALA A 22 28.40 20.12 34.97
N SER A 23 27.49 20.96 35.42
CA SER A 23 26.36 20.56 36.24
C SER A 23 25.54 19.58 35.40
N GLN A 24 25.63 18.29 35.72
CA GLN A 24 24.71 17.28 35.19
C GLN A 24 23.34 17.59 35.78
N ALA A 25 22.55 18.39 35.06
CA ALA A 25 21.15 18.58 35.37
C ALA A 25 20.44 17.25 35.10
N GLY A 26 20.12 16.53 36.17
CA GLY A 26 19.25 15.34 36.07
C GLY A 26 17.86 15.76 35.62
N PHE A 27 17.22 14.95 34.76
CA PHE A 27 15.83 15.16 34.36
C PHE A 27 14.92 15.24 35.60
N THR A 28 14.06 16.23 35.65
CA THR A 28 13.05 16.32 36.72
C THR A 28 11.88 15.40 36.40
N LEU A 29 11.22 14.87 37.45
CA LEU A 29 10.02 14.06 37.31
C LEU A 29 8.91 14.83 36.57
N LEU A 30 8.84 16.14 36.76
CA LEU A 30 7.89 17.01 36.06
C LEU A 30 8.18 17.09 34.56
N GLU A 31 9.44 17.15 34.13
CA GLU A 31 9.84 17.20 32.74
C GLU A 31 9.47 15.89 32.02
N LEU A 32 9.68 14.73 32.67
CA LEU A 32 9.28 13.43 32.14
C LEU A 32 7.76 13.32 32.00
N LEU A 33 7.00 13.88 32.98
CA LEU A 33 5.54 13.88 32.92
C LEU A 33 5.02 14.78 31.78
N VAL A 34 5.63 15.94 31.55
CA VAL A 34 5.28 16.84 30.43
C VAL A 34 5.58 16.17 29.10
N VAL A 35 6.74 15.52 28.92
CA VAL A 35 7.08 14.82 27.71
C VAL A 35 6.10 13.68 27.43
N LEU A 36 5.74 12.89 28.45
CA LEU A 36 4.74 11.82 28.29
C LEU A 36 3.36 12.36 27.89
N THR A 37 2.92 13.48 28.47
CA THR A 37 1.64 14.09 28.06
C THR A 37 1.66 14.60 26.63
N ILE A 38 2.75 15.20 26.18
CA ILE A 38 2.90 15.64 24.78
C ILE A 38 2.87 14.44 23.83
N ILE A 39 3.58 13.36 24.16
CA ILE A 39 3.58 12.13 23.36
C ILE A 39 2.16 11.54 23.24
N LEU A 40 1.43 11.44 24.36
CA LEU A 40 0.05 10.93 24.37
C LEU A 40 -0.91 11.78 23.53
N ILE A 41 -0.80 13.11 23.62
CA ILE A 41 -1.60 14.03 22.79
C ILE A 41 -1.25 13.87 21.31
N THR A 42 0.05 13.75 20.98
CA THR A 42 0.51 13.57 19.59
C THR A 42 0.00 12.27 19.00
N ILE A 43 0.06 11.17 19.75
CA ILE A 43 -0.48 9.86 19.32
C ILE A 43 -1.99 9.98 19.04
N GLY A 44 -2.75 10.62 19.90
CA GLY A 44 -4.20 10.83 19.73
C GLY A 44 -4.59 11.64 18.49
N LEU A 45 -3.71 12.54 18.02
CA LEU A 45 -3.93 13.33 16.80
C LEU A 45 -3.51 12.61 15.51
N VAL A 46 -2.60 11.65 15.59
CA VAL A 46 -2.06 10.93 14.40
C VAL A 46 -2.95 9.76 14.00
N ILE A 47 -3.54 9.05 14.96
CA ILE A 47 -4.37 7.86 14.71
C ILE A 47 -5.54 8.13 13.73
N PRO A 48 -6.29 9.25 13.79
CA PRO A 48 -7.40 9.49 12.85
C PRO A 48 -6.99 9.63 11.38
N ASN A 49 -5.72 9.91 11.11
CA ASN A 49 -5.22 10.17 9.74
C ASN A 49 -4.82 8.89 8.99
N LEU A 50 -4.73 7.73 9.65
CA LEU A 50 -4.40 6.47 8.99
C LEU A 50 -5.51 6.01 8.05
N ASN A 51 -6.77 6.24 8.40
CA ASN A 51 -7.93 5.87 7.58
C ASN A 51 -7.97 6.59 6.20
N THR A 52 -7.31 7.76 6.06
CA THR A 52 -7.24 8.45 4.75
C THR A 52 -6.21 7.84 3.82
N LEU A 53 -5.14 7.25 4.34
CA LEU A 53 -4.15 6.53 3.55
C LEU A 53 -4.75 5.22 2.98
N ASP A 54 -5.54 4.50 3.79
CA ASP A 54 -6.22 3.28 3.37
C ASP A 54 -7.27 3.54 2.28
N ASN A 55 -7.99 4.67 2.34
CA ASN A 55 -8.92 5.11 1.29
C ASN A 55 -8.23 5.32 -0.05
N SER A 56 -7.05 5.95 -0.05
CA SER A 56 -6.30 6.18 -1.28
C SER A 56 -5.77 4.88 -1.86
N THR A 57 -5.35 3.94 -1.00
CA THR A 57 -4.83 2.63 -1.40
C THR A 57 -5.93 1.76 -1.99
N PHE A 58 -7.09 1.63 -1.32
CA PHE A 58 -8.24 0.89 -1.84
C PHE A 58 -8.68 1.38 -3.23
N ASN A 59 -8.93 2.69 -3.35
CA ASN A 59 -9.34 3.29 -4.61
C ASN A 59 -8.28 3.15 -5.71
N ALA A 60 -6.99 3.22 -5.36
CA ALA A 60 -5.89 3.02 -6.31
C ALA A 60 -5.86 1.57 -6.82
N GLN A 61 -6.02 0.59 -5.93
CA GLN A 61 -6.06 -0.84 -6.30
C GLN A 61 -7.25 -1.14 -7.23
N VAL A 62 -8.45 -0.65 -6.92
CA VAL A 62 -9.63 -0.82 -7.78
C VAL A 62 -9.44 -0.14 -9.14
N ARG A 63 -8.88 1.08 -9.19
CA ARG A 63 -8.56 1.75 -10.46
C ARG A 63 -7.54 0.98 -11.29
N ASN A 64 -6.54 0.39 -10.65
CA ASN A 64 -5.56 -0.46 -11.34
C ASN A 64 -6.24 -1.70 -11.93
N ALA A 65 -7.16 -2.34 -11.20
CA ALA A 65 -7.96 -3.44 -11.71
C ALA A 65 -8.77 -3.04 -12.96
N VAL A 66 -9.47 -1.90 -12.91
CA VAL A 66 -10.22 -1.36 -14.06
C VAL A 66 -9.29 -1.03 -15.24
N ALA A 67 -8.12 -0.47 -14.96
CA ALA A 67 -7.13 -0.14 -15.99
C ALA A 67 -6.62 -1.41 -16.69
N SER A 68 -6.30 -2.47 -15.94
CA SER A 68 -5.88 -3.77 -16.49
C SER A 68 -6.96 -4.40 -17.36
N LEU A 69 -8.22 -4.41 -16.90
CA LEU A 69 -9.35 -4.90 -17.70
C LEU A 69 -9.52 -4.09 -18.99
N THR A 70 -9.51 -2.76 -18.91
CA THR A 70 -9.70 -1.87 -20.05
C THR A 70 -8.57 -2.02 -21.07
N TYR A 71 -7.34 -2.13 -20.58
CA TYR A 71 -6.16 -2.37 -21.42
C TYR A 71 -6.27 -3.71 -22.15
N THR A 72 -6.55 -4.80 -21.42
CA THR A 72 -6.66 -6.17 -21.97
C THR A 72 -7.76 -6.24 -23.02
N ARG A 73 -8.95 -5.64 -22.76
CA ARG A 73 -10.03 -5.54 -23.73
C ARG A 73 -9.58 -4.83 -25.02
N ARG A 74 -8.90 -3.70 -24.87
CA ARG A 74 -8.41 -2.91 -26.01
C ARG A 74 -7.40 -3.71 -26.86
N ILE A 75 -6.45 -4.38 -26.22
CA ILE A 75 -5.44 -5.19 -26.90
C ILE A 75 -6.08 -6.37 -27.62
N ALA A 76 -7.05 -7.06 -27.00
CA ALA A 76 -7.79 -8.16 -27.63
C ALA A 76 -8.43 -7.75 -28.97
N ILE A 77 -9.01 -6.54 -29.01
CA ILE A 77 -9.65 -5.99 -30.22
C ILE A 77 -8.59 -5.57 -31.26
N VAL A 78 -7.54 -4.86 -30.82
CA VAL A 78 -6.51 -4.31 -31.73
C VAL A 78 -5.69 -5.42 -32.38
N GLU A 79 -5.31 -6.45 -31.62
CA GLU A 79 -4.50 -7.55 -32.10
C GLU A 79 -5.35 -8.69 -32.70
N ALA A 80 -6.69 -8.54 -32.69
CA ALA A 80 -7.63 -9.54 -33.19
C ALA A 80 -7.39 -10.94 -32.59
N SER A 81 -6.97 -11.00 -31.32
CA SER A 81 -6.68 -12.25 -30.60
C SER A 81 -7.26 -12.20 -29.20
N PRO A 82 -7.74 -13.34 -28.64
CA PRO A 82 -8.18 -13.37 -27.25
C PRO A 82 -7.05 -12.99 -26.31
N ARG A 83 -7.38 -12.19 -25.28
CA ARG A 83 -6.44 -11.74 -24.24
C ARG A 83 -7.06 -11.93 -22.87
N THR A 84 -6.25 -12.39 -21.94
CA THR A 84 -6.66 -12.69 -20.58
C THR A 84 -5.95 -11.77 -19.58
N VAL A 85 -6.69 -11.29 -18.61
CA VAL A 85 -6.15 -10.65 -17.41
C VAL A 85 -6.40 -11.56 -16.22
N ALA A 86 -5.36 -11.79 -15.44
CA ALA A 86 -5.43 -12.59 -14.22
C ALA A 86 -5.54 -11.68 -12.99
N PHE A 87 -6.41 -12.05 -12.07
CA PHE A 87 -6.59 -11.40 -10.78
C PHE A 87 -6.16 -12.34 -9.67
N PHE A 88 -5.30 -11.85 -8.76
CA PHE A 88 -4.80 -12.59 -7.61
C PHE A 88 -5.09 -11.82 -6.32
N ALA A 89 -5.89 -12.41 -5.44
CA ALA A 89 -6.02 -11.96 -4.06
C ALA A 89 -5.04 -12.78 -3.22
N LEU A 90 -3.89 -12.18 -2.92
CA LEU A 90 -2.80 -12.85 -2.21
C LEU A 90 -3.02 -12.69 -0.70
N ASP A 91 -3.36 -13.76 -0.01
CA ASP A 91 -3.42 -13.78 1.45
C ASP A 91 -2.07 -14.29 2.00
N PRO A 92 -1.29 -13.45 2.69
CA PRO A 92 -0.01 -13.85 3.26
C PRO A 92 -0.10 -14.99 4.30
N GLU A 93 -1.30 -15.24 4.84
CA GLU A 93 -1.56 -16.32 5.78
C GLU A 93 -2.04 -17.62 5.10
N SER A 94 -2.30 -17.58 3.79
CA SER A 94 -2.72 -18.77 3.01
C SER A 94 -1.56 -19.73 2.79
N SER A 95 -1.88 -21.04 2.79
CA SER A 95 -0.91 -22.10 2.47
C SER A 95 -0.37 -22.02 1.04
N ASP A 96 -1.14 -21.41 0.14
CA ASP A 96 -0.88 -21.36 -1.30
C ASP A 96 -0.30 -20.01 -1.74
N TYR A 97 0.04 -19.13 -0.77
CA TYR A 97 0.54 -17.78 -1.03
C TYR A 97 1.77 -17.75 -1.95
N ASP A 98 2.77 -18.57 -1.67
CA ASP A 98 4.01 -18.58 -2.45
C ASP A 98 3.76 -19.03 -3.89
N GLU A 99 2.89 -20.03 -4.10
CA GLU A 99 2.52 -20.54 -5.42
C GLU A 99 1.72 -19.48 -6.21
N LEU A 100 0.73 -18.87 -5.60
CA LEU A 100 -0.09 -17.81 -6.22
C LEU A 100 0.74 -16.59 -6.56
N ARG A 101 1.69 -16.21 -5.70
CA ARG A 101 2.60 -15.11 -5.94
C ARG A 101 3.54 -15.39 -7.11
N GLU A 102 4.10 -16.59 -7.21
CA GLU A 102 4.92 -16.99 -8.34
C GLU A 102 4.12 -16.98 -9.65
N GLN A 103 2.87 -17.46 -9.63
CA GLN A 103 1.97 -17.40 -10.78
C GLN A 103 1.64 -15.96 -11.18
N ALA A 104 1.38 -15.06 -10.22
CA ALA A 104 1.12 -13.64 -10.46
C ALA A 104 2.32 -12.96 -11.13
N ASP A 105 3.53 -13.24 -10.64
CA ASP A 105 4.77 -12.71 -11.19
C ASP A 105 5.07 -13.26 -12.59
N ALA A 106 4.80 -14.54 -12.82
CA ALA A 106 5.00 -15.19 -14.12
C ALA A 106 4.02 -14.67 -15.19
N LYS A 107 2.76 -14.35 -14.82
CA LYS A 107 1.74 -13.79 -15.72
C LYS A 107 1.90 -12.30 -16.03
N ASN A 108 2.88 -11.61 -15.45
CA ASN A 108 3.12 -10.17 -15.62
C ASN A 108 3.42 -9.72 -17.07
N LEU A 109 3.52 -10.65 -18.00
CA LEU A 109 3.79 -10.37 -19.42
C LEU A 109 2.54 -9.95 -20.22
N ASP A 110 1.32 -10.25 -19.76
CA ASP A 110 0.12 -9.99 -20.55
C ASP A 110 -0.91 -9.03 -19.92
N ALA A 111 -1.06 -8.93 -18.71
CA ALA A 111 -1.75 -8.06 -17.77
C ALA A 111 -2.15 -8.89 -16.53
N SER A 112 -1.61 -8.60 -15.41
CA SER A 112 -2.03 -9.19 -14.15
C SER A 112 -2.36 -8.09 -13.16
N TRP A 113 -3.26 -8.38 -12.25
CA TRP A 113 -3.53 -7.56 -11.08
C TRP A 113 -3.35 -8.43 -9.85
N SER A 114 -2.65 -7.94 -8.85
CA SER A 114 -2.48 -8.64 -7.58
C SER A 114 -2.60 -7.67 -6.41
N SER A 115 -3.13 -8.16 -5.30
CA SER A 115 -3.21 -7.40 -4.05
C SER A 115 -3.10 -8.34 -2.85
N GLU A 116 -2.33 -7.94 -1.86
CA GLU A 116 -2.24 -8.58 -0.54
C GLU A 116 -3.22 -7.95 0.48
N LEU A 117 -3.95 -6.90 0.08
CA LEU A 117 -4.80 -6.11 0.96
C LEU A 117 -6.29 -6.32 0.71
N LEU A 118 -6.66 -6.70 -0.51
CA LEU A 118 -8.04 -6.80 -0.95
C LEU A 118 -8.48 -8.26 -1.03
N LYS A 119 -9.61 -8.55 -0.40
CA LYS A 119 -10.35 -9.79 -0.66
C LYS A 119 -11.08 -9.66 -1.97
N LEU A 120 -11.08 -10.74 -2.74
CA LEU A 120 -11.73 -10.84 -4.04
C LEU A 120 -12.85 -11.87 -3.98
N ARG A 121 -14.03 -11.47 -4.43
CA ARG A 121 -15.15 -12.39 -4.67
C ARG A 121 -15.57 -12.26 -6.12
N TYR A 122 -15.97 -13.37 -6.72
CA TYR A 122 -16.40 -13.44 -8.10
C TYR A 122 -17.80 -14.04 -8.24
N GLN A 123 -18.60 -13.43 -9.09
CA GLN A 123 -19.91 -13.93 -9.49
C GLN A 123 -19.96 -14.04 -11.01
N GLY A 124 -19.93 -15.29 -11.51
CA GLY A 124 -20.00 -15.57 -12.94
C GLY A 124 -21.42 -15.54 -13.49
N ASP A 125 -22.38 -16.09 -12.73
CA ASP A 125 -23.81 -16.11 -13.07
C ASP A 125 -24.60 -15.20 -12.11
N PRO A 126 -25.42 -14.26 -12.61
CA PRO A 126 -26.25 -13.38 -11.76
C PRO A 126 -27.21 -14.13 -10.82
N ASN A 127 -27.53 -15.39 -11.13
CA ASN A 127 -28.44 -16.20 -10.30
C ASN A 127 -27.71 -17.02 -9.22
N GLN A 128 -26.38 -16.97 -9.19
CA GLN A 128 -25.57 -17.64 -8.18
C GLN A 128 -24.97 -16.61 -7.23
N PRO A 129 -24.74 -16.99 -5.95
CA PRO A 129 -24.02 -16.11 -5.04
C PRO A 129 -22.58 -15.89 -5.51
N ASP A 130 -21.98 -14.78 -5.10
CA ASP A 130 -20.57 -14.54 -5.30
C ASP A 130 -19.75 -15.47 -4.36
N GLU A 131 -18.65 -15.98 -4.86
CA GLU A 131 -17.72 -16.85 -4.13
C GLU A 131 -16.39 -16.13 -3.91
N GLU A 132 -15.78 -16.36 -2.76
CA GLU A 132 -14.44 -15.86 -2.48
C GLU A 132 -13.43 -16.66 -3.31
N VAL A 133 -12.56 -15.96 -4.04
CA VAL A 133 -11.60 -16.57 -4.96
C VAL A 133 -10.22 -15.95 -4.73
N GLU A 134 -9.20 -16.78 -4.73
CA GLU A 134 -7.81 -16.33 -4.65
C GLU A 134 -7.25 -15.99 -6.03
N HIS A 135 -7.81 -16.61 -7.06
CA HIS A 135 -7.41 -16.39 -8.45
C HIS A 135 -8.61 -16.48 -9.39
N ILE A 136 -8.69 -15.57 -10.36
CA ILE A 136 -9.66 -15.59 -11.45
C ILE A 136 -9.08 -15.00 -12.73
N ASP A 137 -9.36 -15.64 -13.84
CA ASP A 137 -8.98 -15.22 -15.18
C ASP A 137 -10.18 -14.62 -15.92
N ILE A 138 -10.05 -13.39 -16.41
CA ILE A 138 -11.05 -12.73 -17.26
C ILE A 138 -10.48 -12.61 -18.67
N THR A 139 -11.14 -13.26 -19.64
CA THR A 139 -10.73 -13.25 -21.05
C THR A 139 -11.64 -12.34 -21.86
N PHE A 140 -11.01 -11.47 -22.65
CA PHE A 140 -11.68 -10.65 -23.66
C PHE A 140 -11.44 -11.22 -25.06
N PHE A 141 -12.47 -11.15 -25.89
CA PHE A 141 -12.44 -11.68 -27.26
C PHE A 141 -12.36 -10.55 -28.28
N PRO A 142 -11.77 -10.83 -29.47
CA PRO A 142 -11.63 -9.82 -30.54
C PRO A 142 -12.93 -9.16 -30.98
N GLN A 143 -14.04 -9.90 -30.87
CA GLN A 143 -15.37 -9.40 -31.24
C GLN A 143 -15.96 -8.42 -30.21
N GLY A 144 -15.25 -8.16 -29.09
CA GLY A 144 -15.65 -7.26 -28.04
C GLY A 144 -16.30 -7.93 -26.82
N GLY A 145 -16.69 -9.21 -26.92
CA GLY A 145 -17.21 -9.97 -25.78
C GLY A 145 -16.14 -10.36 -24.76
N SER A 146 -16.56 -10.95 -23.66
CA SER A 146 -15.68 -11.42 -22.58
C SER A 146 -16.25 -12.67 -21.89
N THR A 147 -15.48 -13.29 -20.99
CA THR A 147 -16.02 -14.28 -20.05
C THR A 147 -17.05 -13.68 -19.10
N GLY A 148 -17.02 -12.35 -18.91
CA GLY A 148 -17.99 -11.61 -18.11
C GLY A 148 -17.88 -11.84 -16.61
N GLY A 149 -18.90 -11.37 -15.88
CA GLY A 149 -19.03 -11.56 -14.44
C GLY A 149 -18.90 -10.29 -13.63
N VAL A 150 -18.94 -10.47 -12.31
CA VAL A 150 -18.82 -9.38 -11.33
C VAL A 150 -17.69 -9.71 -10.38
N LEU A 151 -16.73 -8.78 -10.29
CA LEU A 151 -15.64 -8.81 -9.33
C LEU A 151 -16.01 -7.88 -8.16
N ASN A 152 -16.11 -8.43 -6.97
CA ASN A 152 -16.33 -7.69 -5.73
C ASN A 152 -15.04 -7.63 -4.94
N PHE A 153 -14.55 -6.41 -4.69
CA PHE A 153 -13.38 -6.14 -3.89
C PHE A 153 -13.80 -5.64 -2.51
N ALA A 154 -13.18 -6.17 -1.47
CA ALA A 154 -13.43 -5.75 -0.10
C ALA A 154 -12.11 -5.51 0.67
N MET A 155 -12.09 -4.46 1.47
CA MET A 155 -11.03 -4.14 2.42
C MET A 155 -11.67 -3.42 3.61
N ASP A 156 -11.66 -4.04 4.79
CA ASP A 156 -12.34 -3.57 5.99
C ASP A 156 -13.83 -3.33 5.76
N ASP A 157 -14.30 -2.09 5.88
CA ASP A 157 -15.67 -1.66 5.68
C ASP A 157 -15.97 -1.14 4.25
N ARG A 158 -14.98 -1.21 3.35
CA ARG A 158 -15.08 -0.70 1.98
C ARG A 158 -15.31 -1.81 1.00
N THR A 159 -16.17 -1.52 0.05
CA THR A 159 -16.47 -2.43 -1.05
C THR A 159 -16.45 -1.70 -2.38
N ALA A 160 -16.04 -2.41 -3.42
CA ALA A 160 -16.16 -1.95 -4.80
C ALA A 160 -16.58 -3.12 -5.68
N MET A 161 -17.42 -2.82 -6.64
CA MET A 161 -17.91 -3.78 -7.62
C MET A 161 -17.45 -3.38 -9.01
N ILE A 162 -16.90 -4.34 -9.75
CA ILE A 162 -16.59 -4.19 -11.18
C ILE A 162 -17.43 -5.21 -11.93
N ARG A 163 -18.38 -4.73 -12.73
CA ARG A 163 -19.21 -5.56 -13.60
C ARG A 163 -18.62 -5.56 -15.00
N ILE A 164 -18.48 -6.75 -15.58
CA ILE A 164 -17.99 -6.96 -16.93
C ILE A 164 -19.08 -7.64 -17.72
N ASP A 165 -19.57 -6.95 -18.75
CA ASP A 165 -20.62 -7.49 -19.62
C ASP A 165 -20.06 -8.57 -20.54
N PRO A 166 -20.66 -9.80 -20.56
CA PRO A 166 -20.13 -10.90 -21.35
C PRO A 166 -20.28 -10.70 -22.86
N ILE A 167 -21.26 -9.93 -23.30
CA ILE A 167 -21.57 -9.75 -24.73
C ILE A 167 -20.71 -8.62 -25.31
N THR A 168 -20.65 -7.48 -24.61
CA THR A 168 -20.00 -6.26 -25.12
C THR A 168 -18.60 -6.06 -24.53
N GLY A 169 -18.23 -6.79 -23.46
CA GLY A 169 -17.00 -6.59 -22.69
C GLY A 169 -16.93 -5.22 -22.00
N ARG A 170 -18.05 -4.51 -21.86
CA ARG A 170 -18.10 -3.23 -21.15
C ARG A 170 -17.80 -3.43 -19.68
N ILE A 171 -17.08 -2.48 -19.10
CA ILE A 171 -16.66 -2.48 -17.70
C ILE A 171 -17.37 -1.32 -17.01
N ALA A 172 -18.12 -1.63 -15.96
CA ALA A 172 -18.78 -0.65 -15.09
C ALA A 172 -18.30 -0.84 -13.65
N THR A 173 -18.09 0.24 -12.93
CA THR A 173 -17.54 0.22 -11.56
C THR A 173 -18.48 0.97 -10.63
N ALA A 174 -18.69 0.41 -9.43
CA ALA A 174 -19.43 1.05 -8.36
C ALA A 174 -18.68 0.89 -7.04
N PHE A 175 -18.87 1.84 -6.13
CA PHE A 175 -18.22 1.84 -4.82
C PHE A 175 -19.28 1.86 -3.72
N ASN A 176 -18.96 1.25 -2.56
CA ASN A 176 -19.78 1.30 -1.34
C ASN A 176 -21.26 0.86 -1.51
N GLY A 177 -21.48 -0.18 -2.33
CA GLY A 177 -22.83 -0.74 -2.53
C GLY A 177 -23.74 0.03 -3.45
N GLU A 178 -23.26 1.09 -4.12
CA GLU A 178 -23.99 1.69 -5.24
C GLU A 178 -24.08 0.69 -6.40
N GLU A 179 -25.25 0.56 -7.01
CA GLU A 179 -25.31 -0.22 -8.26
C GLU A 179 -24.62 0.57 -9.37
N PRO A 180 -23.77 -0.07 -10.20
CA PRO A 180 -23.18 0.60 -11.34
C PRO A 180 -24.29 1.05 -12.28
N ASP A 181 -24.19 2.27 -12.77
CA ASP A 181 -25.16 2.87 -13.70
C ASP A 181 -25.54 1.87 -14.80
N LYS A 182 -26.84 1.63 -14.94
CA LYS A 182 -27.41 0.72 -15.95
C LYS A 182 -27.43 1.31 -17.37
N GLU A 183 -26.64 2.36 -17.60
CA GLU A 183 -26.50 2.91 -18.96
C GLU A 183 -25.64 1.97 -19.85
N PHE A 184 -26.32 0.99 -20.42
CA PHE A 184 -25.80 0.17 -21.51
C PHE A 184 -26.38 0.62 -22.85
#